data_7209fbaced56e7655e08d23d6a277956
#
_entry.id   7209fbaced56e7655e08d23d6a277956
#
_cell.length_a   1.000
_cell.length_b   1.000
_cell.length_c   1.000
_cell.angle_alpha   90.00
_cell.angle_beta   90.00
_cell.angle_gamma   90.00
#
_symmetry.space_group_name_H-M   'P 1'
#
loop_
_entity.id
_entity.type
_entity.pdbx_description
1 polymer ?
#
loop_
_entity_poly.entity_id
_entity_poly.type
_entity_poly.pdbx_seq_one_letter_code
_entity_poly.pdbx_strand_id
1 'polypeptide(L)'
;MLGWNRDSLHAMTLQELRNSLLSERPPAELGPALAGLWWDAKGDWVRAHESAQQDEGPAGAWVHAYLHRKEGDSTNAGYWYQQAGKSPARGSFEEEWKEICGSLLS
;
A
#
# COMPACT_ATOMS: atom_id res chain seq x y z
N MET A 1 23.39 -6.05 -24.14
CA MET A 1 23.07 -5.84 -23.88
C MET A 1 22.15 -5.40 -23.79
N LEU A 2 21.68 -5.37 -23.78
CA LEU A 2 20.87 -4.94 -23.85
C LEU A 2 19.96 -5.13 -23.02
N GLY A 3 19.39 -5.62 -23.10
CA GLY A 3 18.26 -5.73 -22.29
C GLY A 3 18.45 -5.65 -20.90
N TRP A 4 19.51 -5.67 -20.72
CA TRP A 4 19.99 -5.67 -19.54
C TRP A 4 19.36 -4.79 -18.62
N ASN A 5 19.31 -3.66 -18.83
CA ASN A 5 18.86 -2.92 -17.79
C ASN A 5 17.49 -2.53 -17.90
N ARG A 6 16.77 -3.18 -18.73
CA ARG A 6 15.38 -2.95 -18.72
C ARG A 6 14.76 -3.30 -17.39
N ASP A 7 15.20 -4.37 -16.76
CA ASP A 7 14.62 -4.79 -15.51
C ASP A 7 14.89 -3.80 -14.41
N SER A 8 16.01 -3.14 -14.41
CA SER A 8 16.29 -2.18 -13.36
C SER A 8 15.46 -0.92 -13.49
N LEU A 9 14.86 -0.68 -14.67
CA LEU A 9 13.98 0.45 -14.89
C LEU A 9 12.51 0.08 -14.81
N HIS A 10 12.24 -1.20 -14.62
CA HIS A 10 10.88 -1.70 -14.65
C HIS A 10 10.16 -1.42 -13.33
N ALA A 11 9.05 -0.72 -13.39
CA ALA A 11 8.20 -0.56 -12.23
C ALA A 11 7.43 -1.86 -12.02
N MET A 12 7.33 -2.31 -10.78
CA MET A 12 6.59 -3.52 -10.46
C MET A 12 5.13 -3.33 -10.83
N THR A 13 4.53 -4.35 -11.45
CA THR A 13 3.11 -4.31 -11.78
C THR A 13 2.30 -4.82 -10.60
N LEU A 14 0.99 -4.52 -10.63
CA LEU A 14 0.08 -5.04 -9.61
C LEU A 14 0.10 -6.57 -9.59
N GLN A 15 0.18 -7.21 -10.77
CA GLN A 15 0.23 -8.67 -10.83
C GLN A 15 1.48 -9.19 -10.16
N GLU A 16 2.61 -8.53 -10.40
CA GLU A 16 3.87 -8.94 -9.77
C GLU A 16 3.80 -8.78 -8.26
N LEU A 17 3.17 -7.70 -7.79
CA LEU A 17 2.98 -7.51 -6.37
C LEU A 17 2.13 -8.64 -5.79
N ARG A 18 1.03 -9.00 -6.48
CA ARG A 18 0.18 -10.08 -6.01
C ARG A 18 0.92 -11.41 -5.99
N ASN A 19 1.73 -11.67 -7.02
CA ASN A 19 2.52 -12.90 -7.05
C ASN A 19 3.48 -12.97 -5.87
N SER A 20 4.04 -11.83 -5.46
CA SER A 20 4.99 -11.81 -4.36
C SER A 20 4.35 -12.15 -3.02
N LEU A 21 3.01 -12.15 -2.94
CA LEU A 21 2.32 -12.50 -1.69
C LEU A 21 2.52 -13.98 -1.32
N LEU A 22 3.05 -14.80 -2.23
CA LEU A 22 3.41 -16.17 -1.91
C LEU A 22 4.65 -16.25 -1.03
N SER A 23 5.42 -15.18 -0.97
CA SER A 23 6.62 -15.13 -0.12
C SER A 23 6.23 -14.77 1.31
N GLU A 24 7.18 -14.93 2.23
CA GLU A 24 6.92 -14.63 3.64
C GLU A 24 7.22 -13.18 4.00
N ARG A 25 7.90 -12.46 3.12
CA ARG A 25 8.29 -11.08 3.36
C ARG A 25 8.03 -10.25 2.12
N PRO A 26 7.78 -8.96 2.28
CA PRO A 26 7.57 -8.11 1.11
C PRO A 26 8.87 -7.98 0.30
N PRO A 27 8.74 -7.78 -1.01
CA PRO A 27 9.92 -7.49 -1.83
C PRO A 27 10.71 -6.32 -1.27
N ALA A 28 12.03 -6.43 -1.28
CA ALA A 28 12.88 -5.43 -0.65
C ALA A 28 12.77 -4.05 -1.31
N GLU A 29 12.36 -4.02 -2.57
CA GLU A 29 12.25 -2.76 -3.29
C GLU A 29 11.01 -1.94 -2.96
N LEU A 30 10.06 -2.50 -2.20
CA LEU A 30 8.85 -1.75 -1.83
C LEU A 30 9.16 -0.73 -0.75
N GLY A 31 8.67 0.49 -0.94
CA GLY A 31 8.72 1.47 0.13
C GLY A 31 7.73 1.11 1.25
N PRO A 32 7.81 1.83 2.37
CA PRO A 32 7.00 1.47 3.55
C PRO A 32 5.49 1.48 3.31
N ALA A 33 4.98 2.41 2.52
CA ALA A 33 3.55 2.47 2.26
C ALA A 33 3.08 1.23 1.51
N LEU A 34 3.78 0.85 0.43
CA LEU A 34 3.43 -0.36 -0.31
C LEU A 34 3.64 -1.61 0.53
N ALA A 35 4.70 -1.64 1.35
CA ALA A 35 4.90 -2.77 2.25
C ALA A 35 3.73 -2.90 3.22
N GLY A 36 3.15 -1.78 3.64
CA GLY A 36 1.95 -1.82 4.47
C GLY A 36 0.80 -2.51 3.78
N LEU A 37 0.57 -2.18 2.49
CA LEU A 37 -0.48 -2.85 1.73
C LEU A 37 -0.17 -4.32 1.52
N TRP A 38 1.10 -4.66 1.36
CA TRP A 38 1.52 -6.05 1.24
C TRP A 38 1.18 -6.85 2.50
N TRP A 39 1.53 -6.31 3.68
CA TRP A 39 1.20 -6.98 4.94
C TRP A 39 -0.30 -7.09 5.16
N ASP A 40 -1.04 -6.05 4.74
CA ASP A 40 -2.49 -6.10 4.83
C ASP A 40 -3.06 -7.26 4.00
N ALA A 41 -2.54 -7.44 2.79
CA ALA A 41 -2.99 -8.54 1.93
C ALA A 41 -2.65 -9.90 2.52
N LYS A 42 -1.62 -9.97 3.36
CA LYS A 42 -1.27 -11.19 4.08
C LYS A 42 -2.13 -11.40 5.33
N GLY A 43 -2.99 -10.44 5.63
CA GLY A 43 -3.86 -10.54 6.80
C GLY A 43 -3.21 -10.08 8.09
N ASP A 44 -2.10 -9.35 8.01
CA ASP A 44 -1.36 -8.92 9.20
C ASP A 44 -1.53 -7.41 9.37
N TRP A 45 -2.61 -7.01 10.04
CA TRP A 45 -2.93 -5.60 10.21
C TRP A 45 -1.87 -4.86 11.02
N VAL A 46 -1.32 -5.51 12.05
CA VAL A 46 -0.34 -4.86 12.91
C VAL A 46 0.90 -4.49 12.14
N ARG A 47 1.46 -5.44 11.36
CA ARG A 47 2.63 -5.13 10.54
C ARG A 47 2.31 -4.14 9.44
N ALA A 48 1.10 -4.22 8.88
CA ALA A 48 0.68 -3.25 7.87
C ALA A 48 0.71 -1.84 8.44
N HIS A 49 0.16 -1.66 9.64
CA HIS A 49 0.10 -0.37 10.29
C HIS A 49 1.50 0.14 10.64
N GLU A 50 2.34 -0.74 11.15
CA GLU A 50 3.72 -0.36 11.48
C GLU A 50 4.49 0.09 10.24
N SER A 51 4.31 -0.61 9.12
CA SER A 51 4.97 -0.21 7.87
C SER A 51 4.46 1.14 7.37
N ALA A 52 3.15 1.34 7.39
CA ALA A 52 2.58 2.60 6.93
C ALA A 52 3.08 3.77 7.77
N GLN A 53 3.27 3.57 9.07
CA GLN A 53 3.75 4.62 9.95
C GLN A 53 5.17 5.08 9.61
N GLN A 54 5.95 4.25 8.95
CA GLN A 54 7.31 4.63 8.58
C GLN A 54 7.36 5.59 7.41
N ASP A 55 6.27 5.74 6.68
CA ASP A 55 6.19 6.70 5.59
C ASP A 55 5.42 7.92 6.10
N GLU A 56 6.13 9.01 6.35
CA GLU A 56 5.54 10.22 6.93
C GLU A 56 4.89 11.12 5.88
N GLY A 57 4.92 10.72 4.61
CA GLY A 57 4.35 11.50 3.54
C GLY A 57 2.91 11.12 3.21
N PRO A 58 2.38 11.67 2.12
CA PRO A 58 0.99 11.40 1.74
C PRO A 58 0.70 9.94 1.45
N ALA A 59 1.67 9.20 0.90
CA ALA A 59 1.45 7.78 0.60
C ALA A 59 1.21 6.99 1.88
N GLY A 60 2.03 7.22 2.91
CA GLY A 60 1.84 6.56 4.19
C GLY A 60 0.53 6.94 4.83
N ALA A 61 0.15 8.22 4.73
CA ALA A 61 -1.12 8.68 5.27
C ALA A 61 -2.29 7.99 4.58
N TRP A 62 -2.20 7.78 3.28
CA TRP A 62 -3.27 7.12 2.53
C TRP A 62 -3.45 5.67 2.97
N VAL A 63 -2.34 4.94 3.09
CA VAL A 63 -2.41 3.55 3.56
C VAL A 63 -2.92 3.51 5.00
N HIS A 64 -2.49 4.45 5.84
CA HIS A 64 -2.95 4.57 7.21
C HIS A 64 -4.47 4.74 7.26
N ALA A 65 -5.01 5.62 6.40
CA ALA A 65 -6.44 5.86 6.33
C ALA A 65 -7.19 4.59 5.95
N TYR A 66 -6.70 3.89 4.93
CA TYR A 66 -7.30 2.65 4.47
C TYR A 66 -7.34 1.61 5.60
N LEU A 67 -6.23 1.47 6.32
CA LEU A 67 -6.15 0.49 7.41
C LEU A 67 -7.14 0.81 8.54
N HIS A 68 -7.27 2.08 8.91
CA HIS A 68 -8.22 2.47 9.94
C HIS A 68 -9.67 2.32 9.47
N ARG A 69 -9.92 2.60 8.19
CA ARG A 69 -11.24 2.34 7.63
C ARG A 69 -11.58 0.86 7.73
N LYS A 70 -10.62 0.01 7.44
CA LYS A 70 -10.82 -1.43 7.45
C LYS A 70 -11.12 -1.96 8.85
N GLU A 71 -10.50 -1.35 9.87
CA GLU A 71 -10.78 -1.79 11.23
C GLU A 71 -12.04 -1.16 11.80
N GLY A 72 -12.71 -0.31 11.06
CA GLY A 72 -13.96 0.28 11.51
C GLY A 72 -13.83 1.60 12.25
N ASP A 73 -12.63 2.19 12.24
CA ASP A 73 -12.40 3.47 12.94
C ASP A 73 -12.50 4.61 11.93
N SER A 74 -13.72 5.01 11.61
CA SER A 74 -13.91 5.98 10.55
C SER A 74 -13.45 7.38 10.93
N THR A 75 -13.45 7.73 12.20
CA THR A 75 -12.97 9.04 12.64
C THR A 75 -11.46 9.14 12.38
N ASN A 76 -10.71 8.13 12.79
CA ASN A 76 -9.27 8.10 12.59
C ASN A 76 -8.93 7.99 11.11
N ALA A 77 -9.70 7.20 10.36
CA ALA A 77 -9.51 7.11 8.93
C ALA A 77 -9.69 8.48 8.27
N GLY A 78 -10.73 9.23 8.68
CA GLY A 78 -10.97 10.56 8.12
C GLY A 78 -9.80 11.50 8.32
N TYR A 79 -9.21 11.46 9.51
CA TYR A 79 -8.02 12.26 9.79
C TYR A 79 -6.90 11.94 8.78
N TRP A 80 -6.64 10.65 8.58
CA TRP A 80 -5.54 10.25 7.70
C TRP A 80 -5.84 10.48 6.22
N TYR A 81 -7.12 10.36 5.80
CA TYR A 81 -7.48 10.75 4.43
C TYR A 81 -7.18 12.23 4.21
N GLN A 82 -7.48 13.07 5.20
CA GLN A 82 -7.19 14.48 5.08
C GLN A 82 -5.69 14.71 4.96
N GLN A 83 -4.89 14.02 5.76
CA GLN A 83 -3.43 14.13 5.67
C GLN A 83 -2.91 13.65 4.32
N ALA A 84 -3.57 12.69 3.71
CA ALA A 84 -3.18 12.16 2.41
C ALA A 84 -3.65 13.06 1.26
N GLY A 85 -4.53 14.01 1.50
CA GLY A 85 -5.12 14.82 0.46
C GLY A 85 -6.11 14.03 -0.37
N LYS A 86 -6.79 13.05 0.24
CA LYS A 86 -7.72 12.18 -0.45
C LYS A 86 -9.10 12.26 0.18
N SER A 87 -10.13 12.06 -0.65
CA SER A 87 -11.49 11.90 -0.12
C SER A 87 -11.63 10.50 0.48
N PRO A 88 -12.42 10.36 1.55
CA PRO A 88 -12.66 9.02 2.10
C PRO A 88 -13.26 8.09 1.05
N ALA A 89 -12.71 6.87 0.98
CA ALA A 89 -13.17 5.90 0.01
C ALA A 89 -14.53 5.35 0.39
N ARG A 90 -15.31 5.00 -0.62
CA ARG A 90 -16.67 4.48 -0.41
C ARG A 90 -16.87 3.09 -1.00
N GLY A 91 -15.96 2.64 -1.86
CA GLY A 91 -16.07 1.32 -2.47
C GLY A 91 -15.63 0.21 -1.55
N SER A 92 -15.40 -0.95 -2.11
CA SER A 92 -14.93 -2.08 -1.32
C SER A 92 -13.49 -1.86 -0.88
N PHE A 93 -13.08 -2.59 0.15
CA PHE A 93 -11.69 -2.55 0.59
C PHE A 93 -10.77 -3.04 -0.53
N GLU A 94 -11.20 -4.04 -1.27
CA GLU A 94 -10.40 -4.57 -2.39
C GLU A 94 -10.20 -3.50 -3.46
N GLU A 95 -11.24 -2.74 -3.78
CA GLU A 95 -11.12 -1.67 -4.77
C GLU A 95 -10.17 -0.59 -4.31
N GLU A 96 -10.24 -0.21 -3.04
CA GLU A 96 -9.35 0.81 -2.52
C GLU A 96 -7.92 0.30 -2.47
N TRP A 97 -7.72 -0.95 -2.05
CA TRP A 97 -6.39 -1.56 -2.04
C TRP A 97 -5.76 -1.50 -3.42
N LYS A 98 -6.54 -1.87 -4.45
CA LYS A 98 -6.04 -1.85 -5.83
C LYS A 98 -5.72 -0.42 -6.28
N GLU A 99 -6.57 0.51 -5.92
CA GLU A 99 -6.37 1.90 -6.30
C GLU A 99 -5.08 2.46 -5.70
N ILE A 100 -4.86 2.22 -4.41
CA ILE A 100 -3.66 2.72 -3.76
C ILE A 100 -2.42 2.04 -4.35
N CYS A 101 -2.45 0.71 -4.50
CA CYS A 101 -1.33 0.00 -5.09
C CYS A 101 -1.00 0.52 -6.47
N GLY A 102 -2.00 0.67 -7.32
CA GLY A 102 -1.79 1.15 -8.68
C GLY A 102 -1.18 2.53 -8.71
N SER A 103 -1.61 3.40 -7.80
CA SER A 103 -1.07 4.75 -7.72
C SER A 103 0.38 4.74 -7.23
N LEU A 104 0.69 3.94 -6.23
CA LEU A 104 2.03 3.95 -5.64
C LEU A 104 3.05 3.16 -6.46
N LEU A 105 2.59 2.24 -7.30
CA LEU A 105 3.48 1.46 -8.17
C LEU A 105 3.89 2.21 -9.44
N SER A 106 3.16 3.26 -9.79
CA SER A 106 3.44 3.98 -11.04
C SER A 106 4.62 4.93 -10.95
#